data_174f98918e1e2d50cf8cd17caec9dc4c
#
_entry.id   174f98918e1e2d50cf8cd17caec9dc4c
#
_cell.length_a   1.000
_cell.length_b   1.000
_cell.length_c   1.000
_cell.angle_alpha   90.00
_cell.angle_beta   90.00
_cell.angle_gamma   90.00
#
_symmetry.space_group_name_H-M   'P 1'
#
loop_
_entity.id
_entity.type
_entity.pdbx_description
1 polymer ?
#
loop_
_entity_poly.entity_id
_entity_poly.type
_entity_poly.pdbx_seq_one_letter_code
_entity_poly.pdbx_strand_id
1 'polypeptide(L)'
;FYQNGDWEYANFADDNENGYTVKQSDLSMMPIYFGVDDANEGLAVGTENHWTVNAKADQKDIDATLEFLNWVITSDDGRDAIVNKMGLSAPFDTFTGDYESKNAFANVASELAKEGKTSVAWSFNATPSVDDWRADFLAPLTEYTERNGSWDDVAKAFSEKWAYYWDLQNEQ
;
A
#
# COMPACT_ATOMS: atom_id res chain seq x y z
N PHE A 1 -19.61 1.68 -0.15
CA PHE A 1 -18.23 1.71 0.32
C PHE A 1 -17.46 0.55 -0.33
N TYR A 2 -16.23 0.83 -0.74
CA TYR A 2 -15.34 -0.14 -1.36
C TYR A 2 -13.95 0.00 -0.71
N GLN A 3 -13.44 -1.08 -0.14
CA GLN A 3 -12.14 -1.08 0.52
C GLN A 3 -11.08 -1.51 -0.49
N ASN A 4 -10.12 -0.63 -0.76
CA ASN A 4 -8.97 -0.92 -1.61
C ASN A 4 -7.85 0.11 -1.35
N GLY A 5 -6.76 0.03 -2.09
CA GLY A 5 -5.68 0.99 -2.07
C GLY A 5 -5.87 2.13 -3.09
N ASP A 6 -5.02 3.13 -3.02
CA ASP A 6 -5.04 4.31 -3.89
C ASP A 6 -4.80 3.98 -5.37
N TRP A 7 -4.13 2.87 -5.68
CA TRP A 7 -3.94 2.37 -7.05
C TRP A 7 -5.25 2.08 -7.79
N GLU A 8 -6.33 1.80 -7.06
CA GLU A 8 -7.64 1.52 -7.65
C GLU A 8 -8.23 2.73 -8.37
N TYR A 9 -7.76 3.94 -8.04
CA TYR A 9 -8.23 5.17 -8.70
C TYR A 9 -8.09 5.12 -10.22
N ALA A 10 -7.01 4.51 -10.72
CA ALA A 10 -6.78 4.37 -12.15
C ALA A 10 -7.82 3.47 -12.85
N ASN A 11 -8.40 2.51 -12.12
CA ASN A 11 -9.43 1.61 -12.64
C ASN A 11 -10.80 2.30 -12.79
N PHE A 12 -10.99 3.46 -12.17
CA PHE A 12 -12.17 4.30 -12.31
C PHE A 12 -11.97 5.44 -13.31
N ALA A 13 -11.02 5.32 -14.24
CA ALA A 13 -10.79 6.34 -15.26
C ALA A 13 -12.03 6.67 -16.06
N ASP A 14 -12.22 7.96 -16.35
CA ASP A 14 -13.44 8.50 -17.00
C ASP A 14 -13.64 8.03 -18.44
N ASP A 15 -12.64 7.50 -19.10
CA ASP A 15 -12.66 6.97 -20.47
C ASP A 15 -13.32 5.59 -20.61
N ASN A 16 -13.59 4.95 -19.51
CA ASN A 16 -14.63 3.93 -19.31
C ASN A 16 -14.67 2.74 -20.29
N GLU A 17 -13.51 2.29 -20.74
CA GLU A 17 -13.42 1.01 -21.49
C GLU A 17 -13.92 -0.19 -20.66
N ASN A 18 -13.91 -0.04 -19.33
CA ASN A 18 -14.37 -1.06 -18.39
C ASN A 18 -15.85 -0.98 -18.01
N GLY A 19 -16.60 -0.04 -18.58
CA GLY A 19 -18.06 0.06 -18.37
C GLY A 19 -18.50 0.60 -17.00
N TYR A 20 -17.62 1.23 -16.23
CA TYR A 20 -18.00 1.91 -14.98
C TYR A 20 -18.86 3.15 -15.26
N THR A 21 -19.85 3.39 -14.43
CA THR A 21 -20.74 4.56 -14.53
C THR A 21 -20.37 5.67 -13.56
N VAL A 22 -19.41 5.42 -12.67
CA VAL A 22 -18.96 6.35 -11.64
C VAL A 22 -17.82 7.19 -12.21
N LYS A 23 -17.90 8.51 -12.07
CA LYS A 23 -16.83 9.42 -12.49
C LYS A 23 -15.78 9.50 -11.38
N GLN A 24 -14.54 9.72 -11.76
CA GLN A 24 -13.45 9.94 -10.79
C GLN A 24 -13.76 11.10 -9.83
N SER A 25 -14.39 12.17 -10.33
CA SER A 25 -14.81 13.33 -9.53
C SER A 25 -15.84 13.01 -8.45
N ASP A 26 -16.53 11.88 -8.53
CA ASP A 26 -17.55 11.46 -7.57
C ASP A 26 -16.97 10.53 -6.49
N LEU A 27 -15.67 10.25 -6.57
CA LEU A 27 -14.97 9.35 -5.67
C LEU A 27 -14.18 10.14 -4.61
N SER A 28 -14.16 9.61 -3.40
CA SER A 28 -13.33 10.09 -2.32
C SER A 28 -12.80 8.91 -1.51
N MET A 29 -11.68 9.11 -0.83
CA MET A 29 -11.08 8.14 0.08
C MET A 29 -11.30 8.59 1.52
N MET A 30 -11.53 7.65 2.40
CA MET A 30 -11.68 7.92 3.83
C MET A 30 -10.99 6.82 4.65
N PRO A 31 -10.54 7.13 5.88
CA PRO A 31 -10.02 6.13 6.79
C PRO A 31 -11.07 5.06 7.12
N ILE A 32 -10.61 3.83 7.32
CA ILE A 32 -11.45 2.76 7.85
C ILE A 32 -11.51 2.92 9.38
N TYR A 33 -12.71 3.09 9.90
CA TYR A 33 -12.93 3.16 11.34
C TYR A 33 -13.18 1.77 11.93
N PHE A 34 -12.32 1.35 12.86
CA PHE A 34 -12.38 0.03 13.50
C PHE A 34 -13.04 0.04 14.89
N GLY A 35 -13.63 1.14 15.31
CA GLY A 35 -14.27 1.25 16.63
C GLY A 35 -13.29 1.38 17.80
N VAL A 36 -12.05 1.67 17.54
CA VAL A 36 -11.04 2.04 18.54
C VAL A 36 -10.78 3.53 18.41
N ASP A 37 -10.40 4.15 19.51
CA ASP A 37 -10.21 5.58 19.72
C ASP A 37 -9.78 6.41 18.51
N ASP A 38 -9.71 7.71 18.65
CA ASP A 38 -9.29 8.73 17.65
C ASP A 38 -7.92 8.45 16.98
N ALA A 39 -7.21 7.40 17.44
CA ALA A 39 -5.94 6.93 16.88
C ALA A 39 -6.00 6.55 15.38
N ASN A 40 -7.19 6.31 14.83
CA ASN A 40 -7.39 5.88 13.43
C ASN A 40 -8.02 6.99 12.57
N GLU A 41 -7.69 8.23 12.82
CA GLU A 41 -8.21 9.35 12.03
C GLU A 41 -7.52 9.52 10.66
N GLY A 42 -6.37 8.89 10.45
CA GLY A 42 -5.62 8.90 9.19
C GLY A 42 -5.75 7.61 8.40
N LEU A 43 -5.30 7.64 7.16
CA LEU A 43 -5.28 6.49 6.28
C LEU A 43 -4.21 5.48 6.73
N ALA A 44 -4.44 4.21 6.43
CA ALA A 44 -3.39 3.20 6.47
C ALA A 44 -2.44 3.44 5.30
N VAL A 45 -1.17 3.71 5.60
CA VAL A 45 -0.15 4.05 4.63
C VAL A 45 1.10 3.21 4.84
N GLY A 46 1.86 2.97 3.78
CA GLY A 46 3.14 2.27 3.86
C GLY A 46 3.79 2.18 2.49
N THR A 47 5.04 1.75 2.50
CA THR A 47 5.81 1.53 1.29
C THR A 47 5.80 0.03 1.00
N GLU A 48 5.16 -0.38 -0.08
CA GLU A 48 5.07 -1.78 -0.49
C GLU A 48 6.09 -2.14 -1.57
N ASN A 49 6.37 -1.19 -2.46
CA ASN A 49 7.28 -1.39 -3.59
C ASN A 49 8.62 -0.74 -3.30
N HIS A 50 9.68 -1.56 -3.30
CA HIS A 50 11.04 -1.11 -3.06
C HIS A 50 11.92 -1.44 -4.27
N TRP A 51 12.73 -0.49 -4.69
CA TRP A 51 13.83 -0.77 -5.60
C TRP A 51 15.05 -1.19 -4.78
N THR A 52 15.52 -2.40 -5.02
CA THR A 52 16.67 -2.94 -4.31
C THR A 52 17.90 -2.94 -5.20
N VAL A 53 19.03 -2.53 -4.63
CA VAL A 53 20.33 -2.59 -5.29
C VAL A 53 21.05 -3.86 -4.82
N ASN A 54 21.54 -4.68 -5.76
CA ASN A 54 22.30 -5.88 -5.41
C ASN A 54 23.66 -5.48 -4.84
N ALA A 55 23.81 -5.55 -3.52
CA ALA A 55 25.06 -5.23 -2.82
C ALA A 55 26.25 -6.16 -3.13
N LYS A 56 26.01 -7.27 -3.83
CA LYS A 56 27.06 -8.22 -4.27
C LYS A 56 27.45 -8.06 -5.74
N ALA A 57 26.87 -7.09 -6.45
CA ALA A 57 27.27 -6.78 -7.83
C ALA A 57 28.63 -6.06 -7.85
N ASP A 58 29.23 -5.99 -9.05
CA ASP A 58 30.41 -5.18 -9.23
C ASP A 58 30.12 -3.69 -8.91
N GLN A 59 31.08 -2.99 -8.30
CA GLN A 59 30.87 -1.60 -7.88
C GLN A 59 30.39 -0.70 -9.01
N LYS A 60 30.91 -0.86 -10.22
CA LYS A 60 30.49 -0.11 -11.41
C LYS A 60 29.00 -0.29 -11.74
N ASP A 61 28.45 -1.48 -11.47
CA ASP A 61 27.05 -1.79 -11.75
C ASP A 61 26.14 -1.24 -10.63
N ILE A 62 26.65 -1.24 -9.39
CA ILE A 62 26.00 -0.54 -8.26
C ILE A 62 25.94 0.96 -8.54
N ASP A 63 27.07 1.58 -8.91
CA ASP A 63 27.14 3.01 -9.19
C ASP A 63 26.21 3.42 -10.35
N ALA A 64 26.19 2.65 -11.44
CA ALA A 64 25.28 2.87 -12.56
C ALA A 64 23.82 2.73 -12.17
N THR A 65 23.49 1.76 -11.31
CA THR A 65 22.13 1.57 -10.79
C THR A 65 21.71 2.78 -9.95
N LEU A 66 22.55 3.24 -9.05
CA LEU A 66 22.28 4.41 -8.21
C LEU A 66 22.16 5.70 -9.03
N GLU A 67 22.98 5.87 -10.06
CA GLU A 67 22.88 7.00 -10.99
C GLU A 67 21.55 6.98 -11.75
N PHE A 68 21.13 5.80 -12.24
CA PHE A 68 19.83 5.62 -12.89
C PHE A 68 18.67 5.94 -11.95
N LEU A 69 18.68 5.41 -10.71
CA LEU A 69 17.64 5.69 -9.72
C LEU A 69 17.58 7.18 -9.38
N ASN A 70 18.73 7.81 -9.20
CA ASN A 70 18.79 9.27 -8.98
C ASN A 70 18.22 10.03 -10.18
N TRP A 71 18.56 9.65 -11.40
CA TRP A 71 18.02 10.25 -12.62
C TRP A 71 16.50 10.11 -12.67
N VAL A 72 15.95 8.95 -12.36
CA VAL A 72 14.49 8.69 -12.37
C VAL A 72 13.75 9.65 -11.43
N ILE A 73 14.30 9.92 -10.24
CA ILE A 73 13.61 10.75 -9.23
C ILE A 73 13.92 12.24 -9.33
N THR A 74 14.90 12.65 -10.13
CA THR A 74 15.33 14.06 -10.22
C THR A 74 15.16 14.70 -11.59
N SER A 75 15.18 13.91 -12.68
CA SER A 75 15.01 14.43 -14.03
C SER A 75 13.54 14.67 -14.39
N ASP A 76 13.28 15.57 -15.31
CA ASP A 76 11.95 15.82 -15.85
C ASP A 76 11.36 14.57 -16.51
N ASP A 77 12.15 13.87 -17.32
CA ASP A 77 11.72 12.66 -18.03
C ASP A 77 11.39 11.50 -17.06
N GLY A 78 12.20 11.34 -16.01
CA GLY A 78 11.98 10.30 -15.00
C GLY A 78 10.74 10.58 -14.17
N ARG A 79 10.56 11.80 -13.70
CA ARG A 79 9.37 12.22 -12.94
C ARG A 79 8.09 12.14 -13.78
N ASP A 80 8.16 12.58 -15.05
CA ASP A 80 7.04 12.45 -15.98
C ASP A 80 6.65 10.97 -16.20
N ALA A 81 7.65 10.10 -16.33
CA ALA A 81 7.41 8.67 -16.47
C ALA A 81 6.67 8.09 -15.27
N ILE A 82 7.10 8.41 -14.04
CA ILE A 82 6.46 7.92 -12.81
C ILE A 82 5.03 8.45 -12.69
N VAL A 83 4.84 9.76 -12.78
CA VAL A 83 3.54 10.37 -12.45
C VAL A 83 2.56 10.29 -13.62
N ASN A 84 2.98 10.70 -14.82
CA ASN A 84 2.06 10.87 -15.94
C ASN A 84 1.89 9.62 -16.81
N LYS A 85 2.93 8.76 -16.89
CA LYS A 85 2.85 7.54 -17.72
C LYS A 85 2.51 6.30 -16.92
N MET A 86 3.02 6.19 -15.68
CA MET A 86 2.74 5.05 -14.81
C MET A 86 1.59 5.31 -13.82
N GLY A 87 1.19 6.57 -13.63
CA GLY A 87 0.12 6.94 -12.69
C GLY A 87 0.48 6.72 -11.22
N LEU A 88 1.77 6.64 -10.90
CA LEU A 88 2.25 6.39 -9.54
C LEU A 88 2.44 7.70 -8.78
N SER A 89 2.34 7.63 -7.46
CA SER A 89 2.81 8.65 -6.54
C SER A 89 4.16 8.25 -5.96
N ALA A 90 5.05 9.21 -5.75
CA ALA A 90 6.38 8.97 -5.20
C ALA A 90 6.62 9.86 -3.98
N PRO A 91 7.14 9.32 -2.86
CA PRO A 91 7.29 10.05 -1.59
C PRO A 91 8.60 10.88 -1.55
N PHE A 92 8.98 11.50 -2.68
CA PHE A 92 10.17 12.34 -2.75
C PHE A 92 9.78 13.80 -2.93
N ASP A 93 10.55 14.69 -2.34
CA ASP A 93 10.35 16.15 -2.39
C ASP A 93 10.56 16.77 -3.79
N THR A 94 11.13 16.01 -4.70
CA THR A 94 11.27 16.39 -6.12
C THR A 94 9.96 16.27 -6.92
N PHE A 95 8.95 15.58 -6.36
CA PHE A 95 7.64 15.38 -7.01
C PHE A 95 6.63 16.45 -6.57
N THR A 96 6.81 17.66 -7.08
CA THR A 96 5.98 18.83 -6.80
C THR A 96 5.55 19.51 -8.09
N GLY A 97 4.52 20.36 -8.03
CA GLY A 97 4.02 21.12 -9.17
C GLY A 97 3.48 20.21 -10.27
N ASP A 98 4.08 20.26 -11.47
CA ASP A 98 3.64 19.45 -12.62
C ASP A 98 3.84 17.94 -12.43
N TYR A 99 4.59 17.55 -11.39
CA TYR A 99 4.87 16.17 -11.02
C TYR A 99 4.16 15.73 -9.73
N GLU A 100 3.22 16.50 -9.23
CA GLU A 100 2.31 16.03 -8.18
C GLU A 100 1.40 14.94 -8.72
N SER A 101 1.10 13.94 -7.88
CA SER A 101 0.21 12.86 -8.27
C SER A 101 -1.16 13.42 -8.66
N LYS A 102 -1.67 13.00 -9.82
CA LYS A 102 -3.03 13.28 -10.27
C LYS A 102 -4.06 12.34 -9.65
N ASN A 103 -3.60 11.34 -8.91
CA ASN A 103 -4.44 10.41 -8.19
C ASN A 103 -5.04 11.12 -6.97
N ALA A 104 -6.34 11.40 -7.02
CA ALA A 104 -7.03 12.08 -5.93
C ALA A 104 -6.99 11.29 -4.61
N PHE A 105 -6.93 9.97 -4.65
CA PHE A 105 -6.82 9.14 -3.44
C PHE A 105 -5.45 9.30 -2.76
N ALA A 106 -4.36 9.37 -3.53
CA ALA A 106 -3.03 9.64 -2.98
C ALA A 106 -2.95 11.02 -2.31
N ASN A 107 -3.66 12.01 -2.84
CA ASN A 107 -3.69 13.36 -2.27
C ASN A 107 -4.43 13.44 -0.93
N VAL A 108 -5.46 12.59 -0.71
CA VAL A 108 -6.20 12.55 0.57
C VAL A 108 -5.28 12.23 1.74
N ALA A 109 -4.31 11.34 1.58
CA ALA A 109 -3.33 11.04 2.64
C ALA A 109 -2.53 12.28 3.04
N SER A 110 -2.11 13.09 2.04
CA SER A 110 -1.39 14.35 2.27
C SER A 110 -2.27 15.40 2.94
N GLU A 111 -3.53 15.49 2.58
CA GLU A 111 -4.50 16.43 3.19
C GLU A 111 -4.75 16.09 4.65
N LEU A 112 -5.04 14.83 4.98
CA LEU A 112 -5.23 14.37 6.34
C LEU A 112 -3.97 14.59 7.20
N ALA A 113 -2.77 14.39 6.65
CA ALA A 113 -1.53 14.69 7.37
C ALA A 113 -1.37 16.20 7.66
N LYS A 114 -1.77 17.09 6.74
CA LYS A 114 -1.79 18.54 6.96
C LYS A 114 -2.79 18.96 8.02
N GLU A 115 -3.89 18.22 8.17
CA GLU A 115 -4.89 18.40 9.22
C GLU A 115 -4.44 17.85 10.59
N GLY A 116 -3.26 17.24 10.66
CA GLY A 116 -2.70 16.65 11.87
C GLY A 116 -3.25 15.25 12.21
N LYS A 117 -3.90 14.60 11.26
CA LYS A 117 -4.39 13.24 11.44
C LYS A 117 -3.23 12.24 11.42
N THR A 118 -3.27 11.27 12.34
CA THR A 118 -2.23 10.26 12.46
C THR A 118 -2.48 9.12 11.48
N SER A 119 -1.52 8.86 10.61
CA SER A 119 -1.55 7.71 9.71
C SER A 119 -1.24 6.41 10.46
N VAL A 120 -1.86 5.32 10.03
CA VAL A 120 -1.57 3.96 10.49
C VAL A 120 -0.56 3.33 9.54
N ALA A 121 0.59 2.88 10.06
CA ALA A 121 1.60 2.26 9.24
C ALA A 121 1.24 0.80 8.90
N TRP A 122 1.46 0.40 7.65
CA TRP A 122 1.40 -1.00 7.24
C TRP A 122 2.51 -1.81 7.95
N SER A 123 2.16 -2.94 8.52
CA SER A 123 3.12 -3.83 9.20
C SER A 123 3.42 -5.11 8.43
N PHE A 124 3.08 -5.18 7.16
CA PHE A 124 3.27 -6.39 6.34
C PHE A 124 4.72 -6.87 6.31
N ASN A 125 5.68 -5.95 6.18
CA ASN A 125 7.10 -6.30 6.15
C ASN A 125 7.63 -6.89 7.49
N ALA A 126 6.92 -6.65 8.58
CA ALA A 126 7.23 -7.20 9.89
C ALA A 126 6.44 -8.48 10.20
N THR A 127 5.51 -8.86 9.34
CA THR A 127 4.70 -10.07 9.51
C THR A 127 5.40 -11.26 8.87
N PRO A 128 5.69 -12.32 9.64
CA PRO A 128 6.39 -13.47 9.11
C PRO A 128 5.53 -14.21 8.08
N SER A 129 6.12 -14.55 6.92
CA SER A 129 5.43 -15.26 5.82
C SER A 129 4.00 -14.73 5.59
N VAL A 130 3.88 -13.43 5.41
CA VAL A 130 2.58 -12.70 5.47
C VAL A 130 1.49 -13.32 4.59
N ASP A 131 1.84 -13.85 3.42
CA ASP A 131 0.86 -14.44 2.50
C ASP A 131 0.34 -15.79 3.00
N ASP A 132 1.23 -16.62 3.53
CA ASP A 132 0.84 -17.91 4.11
C ASP A 132 0.03 -17.71 5.40
N TRP A 133 0.50 -16.81 6.28
CA TRP A 133 -0.22 -16.45 7.48
C TRP A 133 -1.63 -15.93 7.18
N ARG A 134 -1.73 -15.04 6.19
CA ARG A 134 -3.02 -14.48 5.75
C ARG A 134 -3.94 -15.57 5.20
N ALA A 135 -3.43 -16.48 4.38
CA ALA A 135 -4.20 -17.59 3.84
C ALA A 135 -4.75 -18.50 4.95
N ASP A 136 -3.94 -18.79 5.96
CA ASP A 136 -4.30 -19.67 7.07
C ASP A 136 -5.43 -19.12 7.95
N PHE A 137 -5.48 -17.80 8.18
CA PHE A 137 -6.57 -17.24 8.98
C PHE A 137 -7.81 -16.82 8.15
N LEU A 138 -7.67 -16.62 6.84
CA LEU A 138 -8.80 -16.29 5.98
C LEU A 138 -9.82 -17.44 5.89
N ALA A 139 -9.38 -18.70 5.95
CA ALA A 139 -10.29 -19.84 5.92
C ALA A 139 -11.29 -19.82 7.10
N PRO A 140 -10.85 -19.80 8.38
CA PRO A 140 -11.79 -19.70 9.50
C PRO A 140 -12.56 -18.37 9.54
N LEU A 141 -12.01 -17.27 9.02
CA LEU A 141 -12.73 -16.01 8.86
C LEU A 141 -13.90 -16.15 7.88
N THR A 142 -13.70 -16.84 6.77
CA THR A 142 -14.74 -17.12 5.78
C THR A 142 -15.84 -17.97 6.42
N GLU A 143 -15.49 -19.06 7.10
CA GLU A 143 -16.45 -19.91 7.81
C GLU A 143 -17.26 -19.12 8.85
N TYR A 144 -16.60 -18.24 9.61
CA TYR A 144 -17.28 -17.37 10.57
C TYR A 144 -18.28 -16.43 9.88
N THR A 145 -17.91 -15.80 8.77
CA THR A 145 -18.82 -14.90 8.03
C THR A 145 -20.00 -15.63 7.40
N GLU A 146 -19.81 -16.89 7.03
CA GLU A 146 -20.85 -17.79 6.52
C GLU A 146 -21.69 -18.43 7.63
N ARG A 147 -21.43 -18.10 8.91
CA ARG A 147 -22.09 -18.63 10.10
C ARG A 147 -21.88 -20.13 10.34
N ASN A 148 -20.80 -20.69 9.81
CA ASN A 148 -20.40 -22.09 9.97
C ASN A 148 -19.25 -22.29 10.97
N GLY A 149 -18.59 -21.20 11.38
CA GLY A 149 -17.45 -21.18 12.29
C GLY A 149 -17.64 -20.27 13.50
N SER A 150 -16.65 -20.21 14.36
CA SER A 150 -16.61 -19.34 15.54
C SER A 150 -15.56 -18.25 15.42
N TRP A 151 -15.77 -17.12 16.13
CA TRP A 151 -14.75 -16.08 16.24
C TRP A 151 -13.49 -16.58 16.95
N ASP A 152 -13.63 -17.52 17.89
CA ASP A 152 -12.50 -18.10 18.60
C ASP A 152 -11.56 -18.84 17.65
N ASP A 153 -12.09 -19.53 16.63
CA ASP A 153 -11.28 -20.19 15.61
C ASP A 153 -10.50 -19.18 14.75
N VAL A 154 -11.13 -18.04 14.42
CA VAL A 154 -10.46 -16.94 13.70
C VAL A 154 -9.33 -16.37 14.54
N ALA A 155 -9.61 -15.99 15.79
CA ALA A 155 -8.63 -15.40 16.70
C ALA A 155 -7.45 -16.34 16.97
N LYS A 156 -7.75 -17.63 17.15
CA LYS A 156 -6.75 -18.67 17.33
C LYS A 156 -5.86 -18.84 16.10
N ALA A 157 -6.45 -18.97 14.91
CA ALA A 157 -5.70 -19.07 13.66
C ALA A 157 -4.81 -17.85 13.44
N PHE A 158 -5.33 -16.64 13.67
CA PHE A 158 -4.59 -15.38 13.54
C PHE A 158 -3.33 -15.36 14.42
N SER A 159 -3.45 -15.69 15.71
CA SER A 159 -2.36 -15.59 16.67
C SER A 159 -1.39 -16.78 16.62
N GLU A 160 -1.88 -18.01 16.55
CA GLU A 160 -1.04 -19.22 16.55
C GLU A 160 -0.26 -19.35 15.25
N LYS A 161 -0.86 -18.98 14.10
CA LYS A 161 -0.16 -19.05 12.82
C LYS A 161 0.90 -17.96 12.69
N TRP A 162 0.65 -16.77 13.24
CA TRP A 162 1.67 -15.74 13.31
C TRP A 162 2.89 -16.22 14.10
N ALA A 163 2.68 -16.80 15.29
CA ALA A 163 3.75 -17.37 16.12
C ALA A 163 4.49 -18.48 15.39
N TYR A 164 3.76 -19.41 14.76
CA TYR A 164 4.34 -20.51 13.99
C TYR A 164 5.29 -20.01 12.89
N TYR A 165 4.87 -19.05 12.07
CA TYR A 165 5.70 -18.51 10.99
C TYR A 165 6.86 -17.68 11.52
N TRP A 166 6.68 -17.01 12.64
CA TRP A 166 7.78 -16.31 13.33
C TRP A 166 8.88 -17.28 13.77
N ASP A 167 8.52 -18.37 14.43
CA ASP A 167 9.46 -19.39 14.88
C ASP A 167 10.17 -20.03 13.70
N LEU A 168 9.44 -20.39 12.65
CA LEU A 168 10.00 -20.97 11.43
C LEU A 168 11.06 -20.09 10.75
N GLN A 169 10.89 -18.77 10.78
CA GLN A 169 11.88 -17.83 10.22
C GLN A 169 13.10 -17.64 11.11
N ASN A 170 12.98 -17.86 12.41
CA ASN A 170 14.05 -17.62 13.38
C ASN A 170 14.79 -18.92 13.82
N GLU A 171 14.33 -20.08 13.39
CA GLU A 171 15.02 -21.38 13.62
C GLU A 171 16.13 -21.66 12.57
N GLN A 172 16.33 -20.77 11.57
CA GLN A 172 17.40 -20.83 10.56
C GLN A 172 18.59 -19.95 10.96
#